data_d8f4d561e43c5c067cc0965302d4c37a
#
_entry.id   d8f4d561e43c5c067cc0965302d4c37a
#
_cell.length_a   1.000
_cell.length_b   1.000
_cell.length_c   1.000
_cell.angle_alpha   90.00
_cell.angle_beta   90.00
_cell.angle_gamma   90.00
#
_symmetry.space_group_name_H-M   'P 1'
#
loop_
_entity.id
_entity.type
_entity.pdbx_description
1 polymer ?
#
loop_
_entity_poly.entity_id
_entity_poly.type
_entity_poly.pdbx_seq_one_letter_code
_entity_poly.pdbx_strand_id
1 'polypeptide(L)'
;MPKKYADRRRRAFVIALQESDAHWGALFGDDVFYDLNYSDLFTRMWLARGQAFTKTELYRFMPKVSHRTAVKYVQTAIEKGLLDETVDEQDRRRRRITMSPQLLKVIEDFLDASLQTFE
;
A
#
# COMPACT_ATOMS: atom_id res chain seq x y z
N MET A 1 -29.66 -12.78 -3.37
CA MET A 1 -28.82 -13.93 -2.94
C MET A 1 -27.46 -13.86 -3.62
N PRO A 2 -26.39 -13.98 -2.86
CA PRO A 2 -25.07 -14.02 -3.46
C PRO A 2 -24.90 -15.26 -4.34
N LYS A 3 -24.22 -15.10 -5.46
CA LYS A 3 -23.90 -16.18 -6.36
C LYS A 3 -22.92 -17.14 -5.71
N LYS A 4 -23.15 -18.44 -5.89
CA LYS A 4 -22.22 -19.47 -5.41
C LYS A 4 -21.41 -20.01 -6.57
N TYR A 5 -20.13 -20.21 -6.32
CA TYR A 5 -19.18 -20.68 -7.32
C TYR A 5 -18.75 -22.11 -7.01
N ALA A 6 -18.29 -22.81 -8.01
CA ALA A 6 -17.76 -24.17 -7.87
C ALA A 6 -16.46 -24.14 -7.03
N ASP A 7 -16.22 -25.23 -6.28
CA ASP A 7 -15.04 -25.35 -5.44
C ASP A 7 -13.75 -25.22 -6.22
N ARG A 8 -13.72 -25.70 -7.45
CA ARG A 8 -12.55 -25.54 -8.33
C ARG A 8 -12.15 -24.08 -8.45
N ARG A 9 -13.12 -23.18 -8.64
CA ARG A 9 -12.84 -21.75 -8.76
C ARG A 9 -12.44 -21.14 -7.43
N ARG A 10 -13.03 -21.61 -6.35
CA ARG A 10 -12.66 -21.17 -5.00
C ARG A 10 -11.21 -21.52 -4.70
N ARG A 11 -10.80 -22.74 -5.03
CA ARG A 11 -9.41 -23.20 -4.84
C ARG A 11 -8.43 -22.35 -5.66
N ALA A 12 -8.75 -22.12 -6.92
CA ALA A 12 -7.92 -21.29 -7.79
C ALA A 12 -7.74 -19.88 -7.22
N PHE A 13 -8.80 -19.31 -6.69
CA PHE A 13 -8.75 -17.99 -6.07
C PHE A 13 -7.87 -17.98 -4.81
N VAL A 14 -7.98 -19.00 -3.97
CA VAL A 14 -7.15 -19.10 -2.76
C VAL A 14 -5.67 -19.22 -3.14
N ILE A 15 -5.33 -20.02 -4.14
CA ILE A 15 -3.96 -20.12 -4.62
C ILE A 15 -3.47 -18.78 -5.13
N ALA A 16 -4.29 -18.07 -5.90
CA ALA A 16 -3.95 -16.75 -6.42
C ALA A 16 -3.73 -15.74 -5.29
N LEU A 17 -4.55 -15.79 -4.24
CA LEU A 17 -4.36 -14.94 -3.05
C LEU A 17 -3.02 -15.21 -2.38
N GLN A 18 -2.66 -16.49 -2.22
CA GLN A 18 -1.39 -16.85 -1.58
C GLN A 18 -0.20 -16.40 -2.42
N GLU A 19 -0.28 -16.54 -3.74
CA GLU A 19 0.78 -16.08 -4.64
C GLU A 19 0.91 -14.55 -4.61
N SER A 20 -0.21 -13.82 -4.61
CA SER A 20 -0.19 -12.35 -4.51
C SER A 20 0.41 -11.89 -3.20
N ASP A 21 0.08 -12.56 -2.10
CA ASP A 21 0.62 -12.25 -0.78
C ASP A 21 2.14 -12.47 -0.75
N ALA A 22 2.62 -13.56 -1.34
CA ALA A 22 4.05 -13.83 -1.45
C ALA A 22 4.77 -12.77 -2.29
N HIS A 23 4.15 -12.31 -3.37
CA HIS A 23 4.69 -11.23 -4.20
C HIS A 23 4.85 -9.93 -3.42
N TRP A 24 3.87 -9.60 -2.58
CA TRP A 24 3.92 -8.39 -1.77
C TRP A 24 5.18 -8.33 -0.91
N GLY A 25 5.44 -9.41 -0.16
CA GLY A 25 6.62 -9.47 0.71
C GLY A 25 7.93 -9.44 -0.06
N ALA A 26 7.99 -10.16 -1.18
CA ALA A 26 9.21 -10.30 -1.97
C ALA A 26 9.64 -8.98 -2.64
N LEU A 27 8.69 -8.14 -3.05
CA LEU A 27 8.98 -6.92 -3.81
C LEU A 27 9.71 -5.86 -2.99
N PHE A 28 9.48 -5.81 -1.69
CA PHE A 28 10.09 -4.78 -0.85
C PHE A 28 11.48 -5.14 -0.34
N GLY A 29 11.82 -6.45 -0.27
CA GLY A 29 13.08 -6.89 0.29
C GLY A 29 13.28 -6.52 1.77
N ASP A 30 12.20 -6.16 2.46
CA ASP A 30 12.21 -5.72 3.86
C ASP A 30 10.92 -6.22 4.52
N ASP A 31 11.07 -7.07 5.54
CA ASP A 31 9.95 -7.70 6.23
C ASP A 31 8.99 -6.71 6.89
N VAL A 32 9.45 -5.50 7.20
CA VAL A 32 8.62 -4.45 7.79
C VAL A 32 7.38 -4.17 6.92
N PHE A 33 7.55 -4.17 5.61
CA PHE A 33 6.46 -3.83 4.69
C PHE A 33 5.56 -5.03 4.32
N TYR A 34 5.84 -6.20 4.87
CA TYR A 34 4.97 -7.36 4.70
C TYR A 34 3.62 -7.20 5.38
N ASP A 35 3.54 -6.31 6.35
CA ASP A 35 2.32 -6.04 7.14
C ASP A 35 1.18 -5.52 6.26
N LEU A 36 0.00 -6.10 6.41
CA LEU A 36 -1.19 -5.74 5.62
C LEU A 36 -1.62 -4.28 5.80
N ASN A 37 -1.24 -3.64 6.91
CA ASN A 37 -1.53 -2.22 7.10
C ASN A 37 -0.76 -1.35 6.11
N TYR A 38 0.43 -1.77 5.69
CA TYR A 38 1.13 -1.10 4.60
C TYR A 38 0.43 -1.34 3.25
N SER A 39 -0.15 -2.51 3.05
CA SER A 39 -0.98 -2.77 1.87
C SER A 39 -2.17 -1.81 1.82
N ASP A 40 -2.88 -1.63 2.95
CA ASP A 40 -3.97 -0.66 3.05
C ASP A 40 -3.49 0.75 2.70
N LEU A 41 -2.38 1.19 3.30
CA LEU A 41 -1.84 2.53 3.10
C LEU A 41 -1.45 2.75 1.63
N PHE A 42 -0.60 1.87 1.11
CA PHE A 42 0.01 2.09 -0.20
C PHE A 42 -0.98 1.91 -1.35
N THR A 43 -1.91 0.97 -1.25
CA THR A 43 -2.91 0.79 -2.30
C THR A 43 -3.92 1.94 -2.35
N ARG A 44 -4.29 2.48 -1.20
CA ARG A 44 -5.17 3.65 -1.15
C ARG A 44 -4.46 4.90 -1.68
N MET A 45 -3.18 5.07 -1.36
CA MET A 45 -2.39 6.15 -1.93
C MET A 45 -2.29 6.02 -3.45
N TRP A 46 -2.10 4.79 -3.93
CA TRP A 46 -2.01 4.55 -5.37
C TRP A 46 -3.29 4.95 -6.10
N LEU A 47 -4.46 4.65 -5.53
CA LEU A 47 -5.74 5.04 -6.12
C LEU A 47 -5.88 6.55 -6.29
N ALA A 48 -5.25 7.32 -5.42
CA ALA A 48 -5.27 8.79 -5.46
C ALA A 48 -3.89 9.37 -5.78
N ARG A 49 -3.08 8.68 -6.55
CA ARG A 49 -1.66 8.98 -6.74
C ARG A 49 -1.35 10.29 -7.46
N GLY A 50 -2.35 10.93 -8.04
CA GLY A 50 -2.19 12.25 -8.63
C GLY A 50 -2.19 13.40 -7.62
N GLN A 51 -2.32 13.09 -6.33
CA GLN A 51 -2.40 14.08 -5.26
C GLN A 51 -1.25 13.92 -4.27
N ALA A 52 -0.92 15.02 -3.60
CA ALA A 52 -0.09 14.97 -2.41
C ALA A 52 -1.00 14.89 -1.19
N PHE A 53 -0.52 14.23 -0.13
CA PHE A 53 -1.31 13.95 1.06
C PHE A 53 -0.72 14.65 2.27
N THR A 54 -1.58 14.99 3.24
CA THR A 54 -1.12 15.32 4.59
C THR A 54 -0.93 14.03 5.38
N LYS A 55 -0.14 14.09 6.45
CA LYS A 55 0.03 12.91 7.33
C LYS A 55 -1.30 12.45 7.91
N THR A 56 -2.16 13.40 8.29
CA THR A 56 -3.49 13.07 8.85
C THR A 56 -4.34 12.26 7.86
N GLU A 57 -4.30 12.63 6.59
CA GLU A 57 -5.01 11.86 5.56
C GLU A 57 -4.48 10.43 5.46
N LEU A 58 -3.15 10.26 5.54
CA LEU A 58 -2.52 8.93 5.47
C LEU A 58 -2.90 8.06 6.67
N TYR A 59 -3.03 8.65 7.85
CA TYR A 59 -3.44 7.88 9.04
C TYR A 59 -4.84 7.29 8.85
N ARG A 60 -5.73 8.00 8.17
CA ARG A 60 -7.09 7.52 7.87
C ARG A 60 -7.10 6.34 6.90
N PHE A 61 -6.04 6.15 6.13
CA PHE A 61 -5.93 5.01 5.23
C PHE A 61 -5.60 3.71 5.97
N MET A 62 -5.33 3.77 7.26
CA MET A 62 -5.04 2.62 8.11
C MET A 62 -6.03 2.54 9.28
N PRO A 63 -7.34 2.31 9.00
CA PRO A 63 -8.36 2.37 10.05
C PRO A 63 -8.28 1.25 11.08
N LYS A 64 -7.53 0.20 10.80
CA LYS A 64 -7.44 -0.98 11.69
C LYS A 64 -6.40 -0.81 12.79
N VAL A 65 -5.59 0.23 12.76
CA VAL A 65 -4.56 0.48 13.77
C VAL A 65 -4.86 1.76 14.53
N SER A 66 -4.27 1.90 15.72
CA SER A 66 -4.40 3.11 16.51
C SER A 66 -3.69 4.28 15.81
N HIS A 67 -4.05 5.50 16.18
CA HIS A 67 -3.38 6.70 15.68
C HIS A 67 -1.88 6.64 15.91
N ARG A 68 -1.47 6.25 17.11
CA ARG A 68 -0.04 6.15 17.46
C ARG A 68 0.70 5.17 16.54
N THR A 69 0.08 4.04 16.25
CA THR A 69 0.66 3.04 15.35
C THR A 69 0.72 3.55 13.91
N ALA A 70 -0.34 4.24 13.45
CA ALA A 70 -0.36 4.84 12.12
C ALA A 70 0.77 5.86 11.93
N VAL A 71 1.00 6.71 12.93
CA VAL A 71 2.11 7.67 12.93
C VAL A 71 3.45 6.96 12.73
N LYS A 72 3.65 5.86 13.45
CA LYS A 72 4.87 5.08 13.36
C LYS A 72 5.06 4.45 11.98
N TYR A 73 4.00 3.91 11.40
CA TYR A 73 4.06 3.32 10.07
C TYR A 73 4.43 4.34 9.00
N VAL A 74 3.79 5.51 9.03
CA VAL A 74 4.09 6.58 8.07
C VAL A 74 5.54 7.05 8.22
N GLN A 75 5.98 7.25 9.45
CA GLN A 75 7.35 7.70 9.71
C GLN A 75 8.38 6.68 9.21
N THR A 76 8.16 5.39 9.44
CA THR A 76 9.04 4.34 8.95
C THR A 76 9.12 4.35 7.43
N ALA A 77 7.99 4.50 6.75
CA ALA A 77 7.98 4.55 5.29
C ALA A 77 8.74 5.76 4.74
N ILE A 78 8.65 6.91 5.42
CA ILE A 78 9.41 8.11 5.06
C ILE A 78 10.91 7.84 5.25
N GLU A 79 11.30 7.32 6.39
CA GLU A 79 12.70 7.05 6.72
C GLU A 79 13.34 6.04 5.75
N LYS A 80 12.57 5.08 5.28
CA LYS A 80 13.05 4.06 4.34
C LYS A 80 12.96 4.50 2.88
N GLY A 81 12.54 5.73 2.62
CA GLY A 81 12.54 6.31 1.27
C GLY A 81 11.39 5.89 0.38
N LEU A 82 10.35 5.25 0.93
CA LEU A 82 9.17 4.86 0.15
C LEU A 82 8.17 6.00 0.03
N LEU A 83 8.15 6.91 1.01
CA LEU A 83 7.34 8.13 0.95
C LEU A 83 8.28 9.33 0.95
N ASP A 84 7.97 10.29 0.10
CA ASP A 84 8.71 11.55 0.01
C ASP A 84 7.93 12.63 0.78
N GLU A 85 8.62 13.31 1.68
CA GLU A 85 8.05 14.41 2.45
C GLU A 85 8.64 15.70 1.96
N THR A 86 7.78 16.64 1.54
CA THR A 86 8.20 17.96 1.08
C THR A 86 7.44 19.05 1.83
N VAL A 87 8.03 20.25 1.86
CA VAL A 87 7.36 21.43 2.44
C VAL A 87 6.40 21.99 1.40
N ASP A 88 5.18 22.34 1.83
CA ASP A 88 4.22 23.01 0.97
C ASP A 88 4.73 24.43 0.67
N GLU A 89 4.88 24.77 -0.60
CA GLU A 89 5.38 26.09 -1.02
C GLU A 89 4.42 27.23 -0.62
N GLN A 90 3.13 26.93 -0.55
CA GLN A 90 2.12 27.94 -0.21
C GLN A 90 1.96 28.12 1.30
N ASP A 91 2.23 27.10 2.09
CA ASP A 91 2.20 27.16 3.55
C ASP A 91 3.31 26.26 4.11
N ARG A 92 4.42 26.88 4.50
CA ARG A 92 5.61 26.16 4.97
C ARG A 92 5.41 25.40 6.27
N ARG A 93 4.29 25.62 6.96
CA ARG A 93 3.94 24.84 8.14
C ARG A 93 3.34 23.48 7.79
N ARG A 94 2.91 23.32 6.53
CA ARG A 94 2.35 22.06 6.04
C ARG A 94 3.41 21.21 5.38
N ARG A 95 3.28 19.91 5.58
CA ARG A 95 4.09 18.91 4.89
C ARG A 95 3.22 18.17 3.88
N ARG A 96 3.77 17.89 2.73
CA ARG A 96 3.12 17.10 1.69
C ARG A 96 3.84 15.79 1.54
N ILE A 97 3.07 14.72 1.46
CA ILE A 97 3.60 13.35 1.33
C ILE A 97 3.16 12.80 -0.01
N THR A 98 4.10 12.23 -0.75
CA THR A 98 3.83 11.54 -2.01
C THR A 98 4.53 10.20 -2.02
N MET A 99 4.06 9.30 -2.88
CA MET A 99 4.78 8.04 -3.13
C MET A 99 6.10 8.36 -3.84
N SER A 100 7.20 7.76 -3.37
CA SER A 100 8.45 7.87 -4.11
C SER A 100 8.32 7.14 -5.47
N PRO A 101 9.13 7.51 -6.48
CA PRO A 101 9.15 6.76 -7.74
C PRO A 101 9.43 5.28 -7.54
N GLN A 102 10.28 4.94 -6.57
CA GLN A 102 10.58 3.54 -6.22
C GLN A 102 9.33 2.82 -5.71
N LEU A 103 8.58 3.43 -4.78
CA LEU A 103 7.36 2.82 -4.27
C LEU A 103 6.32 2.65 -5.37
N LEU A 104 6.15 3.67 -6.20
CA LEU A 104 5.19 3.61 -7.30
C LEU A 104 5.50 2.42 -8.22
N LYS A 105 6.77 2.24 -8.57
CA LYS A 105 7.18 1.12 -9.41
C LYS A 105 6.90 -0.22 -8.73
N VAL A 106 7.25 -0.36 -7.46
CA VAL A 106 7.05 -1.61 -6.70
C VAL A 106 5.57 -1.96 -6.64
N ILE A 107 4.71 -0.99 -6.36
CA ILE A 107 3.27 -1.21 -6.29
C ILE A 107 2.72 -1.64 -7.66
N GLU A 108 3.14 -0.97 -8.73
CA GLU A 108 2.66 -1.31 -10.07
C GLU A 108 3.15 -2.68 -10.53
N ASP A 109 4.40 -3.04 -10.22
CA ASP A 109 4.91 -4.39 -10.48
C ASP A 109 4.09 -5.45 -9.71
N PHE A 110 3.74 -5.17 -8.47
CA PHE A 110 2.90 -6.05 -7.66
C PHE A 110 1.50 -6.21 -8.28
N LEU A 111 0.90 -5.10 -8.71
CA LEU A 111 -0.43 -5.14 -9.32
C LEU A 111 -0.41 -5.95 -10.62
N ASP A 112 0.61 -5.74 -11.46
CA ASP A 112 0.72 -6.48 -12.71
C ASP A 112 0.90 -7.98 -12.48
N ALA A 113 1.77 -8.36 -11.54
CA ALA A 113 1.97 -9.77 -11.20
C ALA A 113 0.70 -10.41 -10.63
N SER A 114 -0.02 -9.68 -9.78
CA SER A 114 -1.26 -10.18 -9.18
C SER A 114 -2.35 -10.33 -10.23
N LEU A 115 -2.46 -9.40 -11.15
CA LEU A 115 -3.44 -9.48 -12.24
C LEU A 115 -3.21 -10.73 -13.10
N GLN A 116 -1.95 -11.03 -13.41
CA GLN A 116 -1.61 -12.25 -14.15
C GLN A 116 -2.03 -13.51 -13.39
N THR A 117 -1.85 -13.53 -12.08
CA THR A 117 -2.20 -14.67 -11.24
C THR A 117 -3.71 -14.95 -11.27
N PHE A 118 -4.53 -13.93 -11.39
CA PHE A 118 -5.99 -14.06 -11.41
C PHE A 118 -6.58 -14.25 -12.81
N GLU A 119 -5.77 -14.20 -13.84
CA GLU A 119 -6.23 -14.51 -15.21
C GLU A 119 -6.48 -16.03 -15.39
#